data_f5fbec4d9fa65faaf7aac72c342162b2
#
_entry.id   f5fbec4d9fa65faaf7aac72c342162b2
#
_cell.length_a   1.000
_cell.length_b   1.000
_cell.length_c   1.000
_cell.angle_alpha   90.00
_cell.angle_beta   90.00
_cell.angle_gamma   90.00
#
_symmetry.space_group_name_H-M   'P 1'
#
loop_
_entity.id
_entity.type
_entity.pdbx_description
1 polymer ?
#
loop_
_entity_poly.entity_id
_entity_poly.type
_entity_poly.pdbx_seq_one_letter_code
_entity_poly.pdbx_strand_id
1 'polypeptide(L)'
;DAYVTARSLAVAAQLVEQYDIKALVVACNTATAAAIDTLRATWPEMPVVGVEPALKPAAALTRTGLVGVLATRGTLASNCFAALHDSLKLQVRYVLQPCDGLAEAIEHQHTAVAAALCQHYIHAMGTFGAANEQVDTLVLGCTHYPFVADTLQGLVGPAVRLLDTGDPVAQQLARRLATAALC
;
A
#
# COMPACT_ATOMS: atom_id res chain seq x y z
N ASP A 1 -6.58 12.87 -9.59
CA ASP A 1 -5.27 13.15 -8.95
C ASP A 1 -5.13 14.61 -8.47
N ALA A 2 -5.54 15.62 -9.26
CA ALA A 2 -5.40 17.03 -8.87
C ALA A 2 -6.04 17.38 -7.52
N TYR A 3 -7.23 16.85 -7.22
CA TYR A 3 -7.89 17.07 -5.95
C TYR A 3 -7.10 16.45 -4.78
N VAL A 4 -6.61 15.22 -4.95
CA VAL A 4 -5.82 14.52 -3.91
C VAL A 4 -4.53 15.27 -3.66
N THR A 5 -3.85 15.74 -4.70
CA THR A 5 -2.62 16.55 -4.60
C THR A 5 -2.89 17.84 -3.83
N ALA A 6 -3.93 18.60 -4.19
CA ALA A 6 -4.28 19.85 -3.52
C ALA A 6 -4.62 19.63 -2.04
N ARG A 7 -5.38 18.59 -1.69
CA ARG A 7 -5.70 18.25 -0.30
C ARG A 7 -4.46 17.83 0.49
N SER A 8 -3.58 17.02 -0.11
CA SER A 8 -2.33 16.58 0.54
C SER A 8 -1.42 17.77 0.85
N LEU A 9 -1.28 18.72 -0.10
CA LEU A 9 -0.54 19.96 0.12
C LEU A 9 -1.14 20.82 1.24
N ALA A 10 -2.46 21.00 1.24
CA ALA A 10 -3.14 21.79 2.27
C ALA A 10 -2.97 21.21 3.67
N VAL A 11 -3.11 19.89 3.82
CA VAL A 11 -2.90 19.19 5.10
C VAL A 11 -1.43 19.29 5.53
N ALA A 12 -0.49 19.05 4.60
CA ALA A 12 0.94 19.15 4.90
C ALA A 12 1.34 20.58 5.32
N ALA A 13 0.85 21.60 4.61
CA ALA A 13 1.11 22.99 4.97
C ALA A 13 0.60 23.33 6.38
N GLN A 14 -0.61 22.89 6.72
CA GLN A 14 -1.18 23.08 8.05
C GLN A 14 -0.31 22.40 9.14
N LEU A 15 0.17 21.17 8.89
CA LEU A 15 1.04 20.48 9.85
C LEU A 15 2.39 21.20 10.02
N VAL A 16 2.97 21.68 8.94
CA VAL A 16 4.24 22.44 8.98
C VAL A 16 4.06 23.78 9.70
N GLU A 17 2.95 24.50 9.46
CA GLU A 17 2.68 25.80 10.06
C GLU A 17 2.33 25.73 11.55
N GLN A 18 1.60 24.67 11.96
CA GLN A 18 1.09 24.57 13.33
C GLN A 18 2.00 23.78 14.27
N TYR A 19 2.86 22.92 13.72
CA TYR A 19 3.70 22.02 14.51
C TYR A 19 5.13 22.03 13.97
N ASP A 20 6.09 21.92 14.87
CA ASP A 20 7.53 21.81 14.52
C ASP A 20 7.83 20.37 14.07
N ILE A 21 7.26 19.97 12.92
CA ILE A 21 7.45 18.60 12.40
C ILE A 21 8.83 18.44 11.78
N LYS A 22 9.51 17.34 12.11
CA LYS A 22 10.84 16.98 11.57
C LYS A 22 10.76 16.20 10.26
N ALA A 23 9.63 15.57 9.99
CA ALA A 23 9.39 14.77 8.79
C ALA A 23 7.89 14.65 8.52
N LEU A 24 7.54 14.33 7.28
CA LEU A 24 6.17 14.05 6.86
C LEU A 24 6.07 12.62 6.35
N VAL A 25 5.11 11.84 6.88
CA VAL A 25 4.75 10.52 6.33
C VAL A 25 3.40 10.61 5.64
N VAL A 26 3.38 10.33 4.35
CA VAL A 26 2.15 10.22 3.56
C VAL A 26 1.66 8.78 3.66
N ALA A 27 0.89 8.48 4.72
CA ALA A 27 0.44 7.14 5.07
C ALA A 27 -0.77 6.68 4.23
N CYS A 28 -0.71 6.85 2.92
CA CYS A 28 -1.74 6.47 1.96
C CYS A 28 -1.11 6.21 0.59
N ASN A 29 -1.31 5.00 0.03
CA ASN A 29 -0.77 4.67 -1.30
C ASN A 29 -1.33 5.59 -2.40
N THR A 30 -2.63 5.90 -2.36
CA THR A 30 -3.27 6.80 -3.33
C THR A 30 -2.72 8.23 -3.23
N ALA A 31 -2.59 8.77 -2.02
CA ALA A 31 -2.05 10.11 -1.81
C ALA A 31 -0.54 10.18 -2.16
N THR A 32 0.22 9.14 -1.84
CA THR A 32 1.63 9.03 -2.25
C THR A 32 1.75 9.09 -3.77
N ALA A 33 0.99 8.26 -4.47
CA ALA A 33 1.04 8.20 -5.93
C ALA A 33 0.67 9.54 -6.59
N ALA A 34 -0.25 10.31 -6.00
CA ALA A 34 -0.71 11.58 -6.56
C ALA A 34 0.18 12.78 -6.17
N ALA A 35 0.76 12.80 -4.96
CA ALA A 35 1.27 14.04 -4.38
C ALA A 35 2.74 14.01 -3.93
N ILE A 36 3.39 12.84 -3.88
CA ILE A 36 4.69 12.70 -3.21
C ILE A 36 5.78 13.61 -3.81
N ASP A 37 5.84 13.71 -5.15
CA ASP A 37 6.85 14.52 -5.83
C ASP A 37 6.61 16.00 -5.60
N THR A 38 5.34 16.44 -5.60
CA THR A 38 4.97 17.83 -5.31
C THR A 38 5.28 18.20 -3.86
N LEU A 39 4.98 17.29 -2.90
CA LEU A 39 5.31 17.49 -1.50
C LEU A 39 6.82 17.62 -1.27
N ARG A 40 7.62 16.76 -1.89
CA ARG A 40 9.10 16.82 -1.83
C ARG A 40 9.66 18.09 -2.45
N ALA A 41 9.08 18.54 -3.55
CA ALA A 41 9.48 19.80 -4.20
C ALA A 41 9.11 21.03 -3.37
N THR A 42 7.98 20.98 -2.64
CA THR A 42 7.52 22.08 -1.80
C THR A 42 8.36 22.22 -0.52
N TRP A 43 8.77 21.09 0.09
CA TRP A 43 9.60 21.07 1.30
C TRP A 43 10.88 20.24 1.09
N PRO A 44 11.86 20.75 0.31
CA PRO A 44 13.04 19.98 -0.11
C PRO A 44 13.96 19.59 1.07
N GLU A 45 13.98 20.40 2.12
CA GLU A 45 14.84 20.15 3.30
C GLU A 45 14.18 19.19 4.31
N MET A 46 12.87 18.99 4.23
CA MET A 46 12.16 18.11 5.13
C MET A 46 12.08 16.69 4.57
N PRO A 47 12.41 15.65 5.33
CA PRO A 47 12.19 14.27 4.91
C PRO A 47 10.70 13.98 4.66
N VAL A 48 10.34 13.67 3.42
CA VAL A 48 8.98 13.24 3.05
C VAL A 48 9.02 11.76 2.63
N VAL A 49 8.33 10.91 3.39
CA VAL A 49 8.24 9.46 3.17
C VAL A 49 6.84 9.11 2.69
N GLY A 50 6.74 8.47 1.55
CA GLY A 50 5.50 7.93 1.02
C GLY A 50 5.38 6.43 1.26
N VAL A 51 4.20 5.89 0.96
CA VAL A 51 3.88 4.46 1.03
C VAL A 51 3.66 3.93 -0.38
N GLU A 52 4.32 2.84 -0.72
CA GLU A 52 4.12 2.11 -1.97
C GLU A 52 3.72 0.66 -1.67
N PRO A 53 2.91 0.01 -2.52
CA PRO A 53 2.59 -1.41 -2.35
C PRO A 53 3.87 -2.27 -2.33
N ALA A 54 3.88 -3.29 -1.48
CA ALA A 54 5.05 -4.14 -1.21
C ALA A 54 5.38 -5.12 -2.36
N LEU A 55 5.38 -4.66 -3.62
CA LEU A 55 5.61 -5.51 -4.80
C LEU A 55 7.03 -6.10 -4.83
N LYS A 56 8.05 -5.29 -4.51
CA LYS A 56 9.45 -5.77 -4.49
C LYS A 56 9.69 -6.88 -3.47
N PRO A 57 9.32 -6.73 -2.19
CA PRO A 57 9.45 -7.85 -1.25
C PRO A 57 8.56 -9.02 -1.61
N ALA A 58 7.37 -8.81 -2.19
CA ALA A 58 6.52 -9.89 -2.65
C ALA A 58 7.18 -10.72 -3.76
N ALA A 59 7.80 -10.06 -4.73
CA ALA A 59 8.55 -10.74 -5.80
C ALA A 59 9.72 -11.58 -5.27
N ALA A 60 10.39 -11.11 -4.21
CA ALA A 60 11.50 -11.84 -3.60
C ALA A 60 11.05 -13.01 -2.70
N LEU A 61 9.82 -12.98 -2.20
CA LEU A 61 9.31 -13.93 -1.21
C LEU A 61 8.41 -15.01 -1.79
N THR A 62 7.78 -14.79 -2.95
CA THR A 62 6.93 -15.77 -3.60
C THR A 62 7.75 -16.99 -4.05
N ARG A 63 7.18 -18.18 -3.90
CA ARG A 63 7.73 -19.46 -4.35
C ARG A 63 7.05 -19.97 -5.62
N THR A 64 5.76 -19.62 -5.76
CA THR A 64 4.96 -20.02 -6.93
C THR A 64 5.16 -19.09 -8.12
N GLY A 65 5.75 -17.91 -7.90
CA GLY A 65 5.86 -16.85 -8.90
C GLY A 65 4.53 -16.13 -9.17
N LEU A 66 3.50 -16.34 -8.34
CA LEU A 66 2.19 -15.70 -8.47
C LEU A 66 1.85 -14.90 -7.21
N VAL A 67 1.75 -13.59 -7.36
CA VAL A 67 1.51 -12.63 -6.27
C VAL A 67 0.14 -11.97 -6.45
N GLY A 68 -0.68 -11.99 -5.42
CA GLY A 68 -1.92 -11.22 -5.36
C GLY A 68 -1.67 -9.80 -4.84
N VAL A 69 -2.39 -8.84 -5.37
CA VAL A 69 -2.34 -7.44 -4.91
C VAL A 69 -3.74 -6.90 -4.71
N LEU A 70 -4.13 -6.67 -3.47
CA LEU A 70 -5.33 -5.92 -3.13
C LEU A 70 -4.97 -4.44 -3.02
N ALA A 71 -5.62 -3.57 -3.76
CA ALA A 71 -5.37 -2.13 -3.68
C ALA A 71 -6.61 -1.32 -4.10
N THR A 72 -6.59 -0.01 -3.84
CA THR A 72 -7.62 0.87 -4.38
C THR A 72 -7.46 1.01 -5.89
N ARG A 73 -8.57 1.25 -6.59
CA ARG A 73 -8.55 1.51 -8.03
C ARG A 73 -7.60 2.66 -8.40
N GLY A 74 -7.58 3.73 -7.60
CA GLY A 74 -6.67 4.86 -7.81
C GLY A 74 -5.19 4.48 -7.68
N THR A 75 -4.84 3.61 -6.73
CA THR A 75 -3.47 3.10 -6.60
C THR A 75 -3.07 2.29 -7.83
N LEU A 76 -3.91 1.32 -8.26
CA LEU A 76 -3.61 0.45 -9.41
C LEU A 76 -3.54 1.20 -10.74
N ALA A 77 -4.30 2.29 -10.88
CA ALA A 77 -4.31 3.14 -12.08
C ALA A 77 -3.20 4.21 -12.10
N SER A 78 -2.42 4.34 -11.04
CA SER A 78 -1.38 5.38 -10.95
C SER A 78 -0.14 5.06 -11.78
N ASN A 79 0.51 6.10 -12.31
CA ASN A 79 1.78 5.96 -13.02
C ASN A 79 2.90 5.38 -12.14
N CYS A 80 2.92 5.72 -10.84
CA CYS A 80 3.88 5.18 -9.88
C CYS A 80 3.73 3.67 -9.73
N PHE A 81 2.48 3.18 -9.59
CA PHE A 81 2.21 1.74 -9.53
C PHE A 81 2.59 1.04 -10.84
N ALA A 82 2.22 1.61 -11.98
CA ALA A 82 2.54 1.06 -13.30
C ALA A 82 4.06 0.93 -13.49
N ALA A 83 4.84 1.96 -13.17
CA ALA A 83 6.30 1.92 -13.27
C ALA A 83 6.92 0.86 -12.34
N LEU A 84 6.44 0.75 -11.09
CA LEU A 84 6.89 -0.27 -10.14
C LEU A 84 6.56 -1.68 -10.65
N HIS A 85 5.32 -1.91 -11.06
CA HIS A 85 4.85 -3.19 -11.60
C HIS A 85 5.66 -3.59 -12.84
N ASP A 86 5.85 -2.66 -13.80
CA ASP A 86 6.59 -2.92 -15.03
C ASP A 86 8.06 -3.29 -14.78
N SER A 87 8.66 -2.75 -13.74
CA SER A 87 10.03 -3.09 -13.34
C SER A 87 10.17 -4.54 -12.83
N LEU A 88 9.07 -5.19 -12.47
CA LEU A 88 9.06 -6.51 -11.81
C LEU A 88 8.31 -7.59 -12.62
N LYS A 89 7.54 -7.24 -13.64
CA LYS A 89 6.66 -8.15 -14.41
C LYS A 89 7.36 -9.32 -15.10
N LEU A 90 8.68 -9.24 -15.31
CA LEU A 90 9.48 -10.34 -15.87
C LEU A 90 9.94 -11.34 -14.79
N GLN A 91 9.83 -10.99 -13.52
CA GLN A 91 10.25 -11.81 -12.38
C GLN A 91 9.10 -12.66 -11.85
N VAL A 92 7.91 -12.06 -11.72
CA VAL A 92 6.71 -12.70 -11.18
C VAL A 92 5.46 -12.23 -11.90
N ARG A 93 4.40 -13.03 -11.84
CA ARG A 93 3.05 -12.63 -12.31
C ARG A 93 2.27 -12.02 -11.15
N TYR A 94 1.51 -10.95 -11.43
CA TYR A 94 0.67 -10.28 -10.47
C TYR A 94 -0.81 -10.42 -10.83
N VAL A 95 -1.63 -10.81 -9.84
CA VAL A 95 -3.10 -10.76 -9.92
C VAL A 95 -3.53 -9.48 -9.21
N LEU A 96 -3.92 -8.47 -9.98
CA LEU A 96 -4.29 -7.15 -9.47
C LEU A 96 -5.79 -7.08 -9.21
N GLN A 97 -6.20 -6.82 -7.97
CA GLN A 97 -7.59 -6.74 -7.57
C GLN A 97 -7.91 -5.34 -7.02
N PRO A 98 -8.67 -4.53 -7.76
CA PRO A 98 -9.23 -3.29 -7.21
C PRO A 98 -10.32 -3.62 -6.19
N CYS A 99 -10.24 -3.01 -5.01
CA CYS A 99 -11.11 -3.29 -3.87
C CYS A 99 -11.96 -2.06 -3.52
N ASP A 100 -12.90 -1.72 -4.39
CA ASP A 100 -13.78 -0.57 -4.21
C ASP A 100 -14.66 -0.76 -2.96
N GLY A 101 -14.81 0.29 -2.14
CA GLY A 101 -15.61 0.28 -0.91
C GLY A 101 -14.96 -0.42 0.29
N LEU A 102 -13.90 -1.24 0.11
CA LEU A 102 -13.31 -1.97 1.23
C LEU A 102 -12.66 -1.02 2.25
N ALA A 103 -11.89 -0.03 1.81
CA ALA A 103 -11.27 0.94 2.71
C ALA A 103 -12.32 1.76 3.47
N GLU A 104 -13.40 2.17 2.79
CA GLU A 104 -14.52 2.90 3.39
C GLU A 104 -15.25 2.04 4.44
N ALA A 105 -15.52 0.77 4.14
CA ALA A 105 -16.17 -0.14 5.07
C ALA A 105 -15.33 -0.37 6.34
N ILE A 106 -14.00 -0.44 6.20
CA ILE A 106 -13.06 -0.56 7.32
C ILE A 106 -13.05 0.73 8.14
N GLU A 107 -12.91 1.89 7.50
CA GLU A 107 -12.87 3.20 8.15
C GLU A 107 -14.12 3.47 8.99
N HIS A 108 -15.29 3.09 8.49
CA HIS A 108 -16.57 3.25 9.20
C HIS A 108 -16.94 2.06 10.09
N GLN A 109 -16.02 1.11 10.29
CA GLN A 109 -16.21 -0.07 11.15
C GLN A 109 -17.44 -0.92 10.73
N HIS A 110 -17.79 -0.92 9.46
CA HIS A 110 -18.84 -1.77 8.90
C HIS A 110 -18.33 -3.21 8.71
N THR A 111 -18.07 -3.91 9.83
CA THR A 111 -17.37 -5.20 9.84
C THR A 111 -17.99 -6.27 8.96
N ALA A 112 -19.32 -6.39 8.92
CA ALA A 112 -20.01 -7.36 8.07
C ALA A 112 -19.83 -7.04 6.57
N VAL A 113 -19.85 -5.76 6.20
CA VAL A 113 -19.63 -5.31 4.82
C VAL A 113 -18.17 -5.54 4.43
N ALA A 114 -17.24 -5.18 5.31
CA ALA A 114 -15.81 -5.40 5.07
C ALA A 114 -15.49 -6.90 4.88
N ALA A 115 -16.05 -7.78 5.71
CA ALA A 115 -15.88 -9.23 5.58
C ALA A 115 -16.45 -9.77 4.25
N ALA A 116 -17.65 -9.32 3.85
CA ALA A 116 -18.26 -9.72 2.58
C ALA A 116 -17.43 -9.24 1.38
N LEU A 117 -16.90 -8.01 1.43
CA LEU A 117 -16.01 -7.48 0.39
C LEU A 117 -14.69 -8.25 0.33
N CYS A 118 -14.07 -8.58 1.47
CA CYS A 118 -12.87 -9.43 1.51
C CYS A 118 -13.14 -10.78 0.83
N GLN A 119 -14.23 -11.46 1.19
CA GLN A 119 -14.59 -12.74 0.57
C GLN A 119 -14.80 -12.60 -0.95
N HIS A 120 -15.51 -11.56 -1.38
CA HIS A 120 -15.76 -11.29 -2.79
C HIS A 120 -14.45 -11.10 -3.57
N TYR A 121 -13.54 -10.25 -3.08
CA TYR A 121 -12.30 -9.94 -3.78
C TYR A 121 -11.31 -11.10 -3.76
N ILE A 122 -11.19 -11.83 -2.64
CA ILE A 122 -10.36 -13.03 -2.60
C ILE A 122 -10.85 -14.09 -3.57
N HIS A 123 -12.18 -14.32 -3.64
CA HIS A 123 -12.76 -15.28 -4.59
C HIS A 123 -12.49 -14.89 -6.05
N ALA A 124 -12.54 -13.61 -6.38
CA ALA A 124 -12.29 -13.10 -7.73
C ALA A 124 -10.82 -13.27 -8.19
N MET A 125 -9.87 -13.41 -7.26
CA MET A 125 -8.46 -13.56 -7.56
C MET A 125 -8.04 -14.99 -7.93
N GLY A 126 -8.90 -15.98 -7.75
CA GLY A 126 -8.63 -17.39 -8.09
C GLY A 126 -8.22 -18.22 -6.88
N THR A 127 -7.21 -19.09 -7.04
CA THR A 127 -6.81 -20.06 -6.02
C THR A 127 -5.56 -19.60 -5.26
N PHE A 128 -5.57 -19.90 -3.96
CA PHE A 128 -4.51 -19.55 -3.03
C PHE A 128 -3.85 -20.81 -2.46
N GLY A 129 -2.54 -20.76 -2.23
CA GLY A 129 -1.80 -21.87 -1.66
C GLY A 129 -0.36 -21.94 -2.13
N ALA A 130 0.31 -23.07 -1.86
CA ALA A 130 1.73 -23.27 -2.15
C ALA A 130 1.99 -24.11 -3.42
N ALA A 131 0.94 -24.54 -4.14
CA ALA A 131 1.08 -25.29 -5.37
C ALA A 131 1.32 -24.33 -6.56
N ASN A 132 1.85 -24.87 -7.65
CA ASN A 132 2.03 -24.10 -8.87
C ASN A 132 0.72 -23.45 -9.31
N GLU A 133 0.82 -22.24 -9.85
CA GLU A 133 -0.30 -21.41 -10.29
C GLU A 133 -1.29 -20.98 -9.20
N GLN A 134 -0.94 -21.13 -7.92
CA GLN A 134 -1.67 -20.56 -6.79
C GLN A 134 -0.97 -19.31 -6.28
N VAL A 135 -1.77 -18.36 -5.81
CA VAL A 135 -1.25 -17.17 -5.14
C VAL A 135 -0.74 -17.58 -3.75
N ASP A 136 0.57 -17.46 -3.53
CA ASP A 136 1.21 -17.79 -2.25
C ASP A 136 1.60 -16.54 -1.42
N THR A 137 1.50 -15.38 -2.03
CA THR A 137 1.84 -14.11 -1.42
C THR A 137 0.80 -13.06 -1.79
N LEU A 138 0.21 -12.39 -0.79
CA LEU A 138 -0.83 -11.38 -0.96
C LEU A 138 -0.35 -10.05 -0.41
N VAL A 139 -0.28 -9.03 -1.27
CA VAL A 139 0.09 -7.66 -0.92
C VAL A 139 -1.13 -6.87 -0.52
N LEU A 140 -1.09 -6.27 0.67
CA LEU A 140 -2.08 -5.34 1.19
C LEU A 140 -1.72 -3.92 0.74
N GLY A 141 -2.12 -3.54 -0.48
CA GLY A 141 -1.76 -2.29 -1.15
C GLY A 141 -2.60 -1.08 -0.72
N CYS A 142 -3.22 -1.13 0.44
CA CYS A 142 -3.90 -0.02 1.08
C CYS A 142 -3.65 -0.06 2.59
N THR A 143 -3.41 1.08 3.20
CA THR A 143 -3.10 1.20 4.64
C THR A 143 -4.27 0.84 5.56
N HIS A 144 -5.48 0.70 5.03
CA HIS A 144 -6.63 0.18 5.77
C HIS A 144 -6.67 -1.36 5.84
N TYR A 145 -6.10 -2.06 4.85
CA TYR A 145 -6.28 -3.52 4.75
C TYR A 145 -5.60 -4.34 5.85
N PRO A 146 -4.53 -3.89 6.51
CA PRO A 146 -4.02 -4.58 7.71
C PRO A 146 -5.05 -4.74 8.83
N PHE A 147 -6.06 -3.86 8.94
CA PHE A 147 -7.13 -3.98 9.94
C PHE A 147 -8.08 -5.16 9.70
N VAL A 148 -8.07 -5.75 8.51
CA VAL A 148 -8.82 -6.97 8.18
C VAL A 148 -7.89 -8.14 7.82
N ALA A 149 -6.62 -8.08 8.23
CA ALA A 149 -5.61 -9.09 7.92
C ALA A 149 -6.02 -10.50 8.40
N ASP A 150 -6.59 -10.62 9.61
CA ASP A 150 -7.06 -11.89 10.14
C ASP A 150 -8.20 -12.49 9.29
N THR A 151 -9.13 -11.65 8.82
CA THR A 151 -10.20 -12.06 7.91
C THR A 151 -9.62 -12.56 6.59
N LEU A 152 -8.70 -11.80 6.00
CA LEU A 152 -8.02 -12.17 4.75
C LEU A 152 -7.21 -13.45 4.93
N GLN A 153 -6.46 -13.58 6.03
CA GLN A 153 -5.68 -14.80 6.31
C GLN A 153 -6.58 -16.03 6.45
N GLY A 154 -7.74 -15.90 7.10
CA GLY A 154 -8.73 -16.95 7.21
C GLY A 154 -9.28 -17.41 5.85
N LEU A 155 -9.42 -16.48 4.90
CA LEU A 155 -9.92 -16.76 3.55
C LEU A 155 -8.87 -17.42 2.64
N VAL A 156 -7.62 -16.97 2.71
CA VAL A 156 -6.54 -17.47 1.83
C VAL A 156 -5.78 -18.66 2.41
N GLY A 157 -5.94 -18.91 3.71
CA GLY A 157 -5.30 -20.02 4.43
C GLY A 157 -3.87 -19.72 4.89
N PRO A 158 -3.31 -20.57 5.79
CA PRO A 158 -2.03 -20.30 6.47
C PRO A 158 -0.79 -20.45 5.57
N ALA A 159 -0.94 -21.06 4.39
CA ALA A 159 0.17 -21.22 3.44
C ALA A 159 0.46 -19.93 2.66
N VAL A 160 -0.45 -18.95 2.68
CA VAL A 160 -0.31 -17.68 1.97
C VAL A 160 0.28 -16.63 2.91
N ARG A 161 1.28 -15.92 2.42
CA ARG A 161 1.92 -14.82 3.15
C ARG A 161 1.23 -13.50 2.84
N LEU A 162 0.78 -12.80 3.87
CA LEU A 162 0.31 -11.42 3.75
C LEU A 162 1.47 -10.45 3.93
N LEU A 163 1.54 -9.42 3.09
CA LEU A 163 2.57 -8.38 3.17
C LEU A 163 1.90 -7.00 3.21
N ASP A 164 2.21 -6.26 4.24
CA ASP A 164 1.89 -4.83 4.35
C ASP A 164 3.16 -3.96 4.29
N THR A 165 3.01 -2.67 4.46
CA THR A 165 4.10 -1.69 4.30
C THR A 165 4.39 -0.91 5.59
N GLY A 166 3.79 -1.24 6.71
CA GLY A 166 3.96 -0.52 7.98
C GLY A 166 5.40 -0.49 8.45
N ASP A 167 5.98 -1.65 8.73
CA ASP A 167 7.37 -1.78 9.18
C ASP A 167 8.39 -1.22 8.17
N PRO A 168 8.31 -1.52 6.86
CA PRO A 168 9.21 -0.92 5.87
C PRO A 168 9.17 0.61 5.85
N VAL A 169 7.99 1.22 5.98
CA VAL A 169 7.84 2.68 6.03
C VAL A 169 8.45 3.26 7.30
N ALA A 170 8.21 2.65 8.47
CA ALA A 170 8.81 3.08 9.73
C ALA A 170 10.35 3.02 9.68
N GLN A 171 10.91 1.94 9.14
CA GLN A 171 12.36 1.81 8.95
C GLN A 171 12.91 2.86 7.96
N GLN A 172 12.17 3.17 6.90
CA GLN A 172 12.58 4.21 5.95
C GLN A 172 12.55 5.59 6.60
N LEU A 173 11.53 5.88 7.40
CA LEU A 173 11.46 7.14 8.17
C LEU A 173 12.68 7.28 9.09
N ALA A 174 12.99 6.24 9.88
CA ALA A 174 14.15 6.25 10.78
C ALA A 174 15.46 6.52 10.01
N ARG A 175 15.67 5.86 8.87
CA ARG A 175 16.84 6.10 8.02
C ARG A 175 16.90 7.54 7.50
N ARG A 176 15.77 8.11 7.06
CA ARG A 176 15.73 9.48 6.54
C ARG A 176 15.99 10.51 7.64
N LEU A 177 15.46 10.32 8.85
CA LEU A 177 15.73 11.18 10.00
C LEU A 177 17.21 11.14 10.40
N ALA A 178 17.80 9.94 10.47
CA ALA A 178 19.22 9.79 10.78
C ALA A 178 20.11 10.49 9.74
N THR A 179 19.79 10.33 8.43
CA THR A 179 20.55 10.99 7.35
C THR A 179 20.45 12.51 7.41
N ALA A 180 19.31 13.04 7.85
CA ALA A 180 19.08 14.47 8.00
C ALA A 180 19.57 15.04 9.35
N ALA A 181 20.20 14.21 10.20
CA ALA A 181 20.64 14.57 11.56
C ALA A 181 19.52 15.14 12.45
N LEU A 182 18.30 14.61 12.29
CA LEU A 182 17.09 15.04 13.01
C LEU A 182 16.68 14.06 14.12
N CYS A 183 17.52 13.09 14.45
CA CYS A 183 17.33 12.13 15.55
C CYS A 183 17.84 12.69 16.86
#